data_e642a6040aadf52cc714f6045f4b76a5
#
_entry.id   e642a6040aadf52cc714f6045f4b76a5
#
_cell.length_a   1.000
_cell.length_b   1.000
_cell.length_c   1.000
_cell.angle_alpha   90.00
_cell.angle_beta   90.00
_cell.angle_gamma   90.00
#
_symmetry.space_group_name_H-M   'P 1'
#
loop_
_entity.id
_entity.type
_entity.pdbx_description
1 polymer ?
#
loop_
_entity_poly.entity_id
_entity_poly.type
_entity_poly.pdbx_seq_one_letter_code
_entity_poly.pdbx_strand_id
1 'polypeptide(L)'
;IKTEITFTERVKNIYAARGACIYATQKLLLSEEQGKNTKSGNIPRLKNKGEADPRKKNQNRNRNSWVPSNSSYSLQIGNRDCEVSISDESGKINVNKITDDTRASFIKFLTAYKLEELVAETITDSLLDWLDEDDLHHMSGAEKDFYATLPEPYEPKNGLFESLEELTLVKGITPQIFEMLRDHLTIYGSGKVNVNFA
;
A
#
# COMPACT_ATOMS: atom_id res chain seq x y z
N ILE A 1 33.24 9.17 22.81
CA ILE A 1 33.44 7.75 22.42
C ILE A 1 32.06 7.00 22.33
N LYS A 2 31.20 7.04 23.36
CA LYS A 2 29.87 6.39 23.26
C LYS A 2 29.01 6.95 22.12
N THR A 3 29.03 8.26 21.89
CA THR A 3 28.24 8.93 20.85
C THR A 3 28.72 8.58 19.43
N GLU A 4 30.02 8.48 19.22
CA GLU A 4 30.60 8.09 17.91
C GLU A 4 30.30 6.62 17.57
N ILE A 5 30.43 5.72 18.54
CA ILE A 5 30.08 4.31 18.34
C ILE A 5 28.60 4.18 17.96
N THR A 6 27.72 4.94 18.63
CA THR A 6 26.28 4.92 18.35
C THR A 6 25.96 5.44 16.94
N PHE A 7 26.64 6.51 16.50
CA PHE A 7 26.47 7.06 15.14
C PHE A 7 26.92 6.06 14.08
N THR A 8 28.12 5.49 14.22
CA THR A 8 28.63 4.48 13.30
C THR A 8 27.72 3.25 13.20
N GLU A 9 27.22 2.76 14.33
CA GLU A 9 26.30 1.64 14.35
C GLU A 9 24.95 1.97 13.66
N ARG A 10 24.44 3.19 13.86
CA ARG A 10 23.22 3.66 13.20
C ARG A 10 23.41 3.73 11.68
N VAL A 11 24.53 4.25 11.21
CA VAL A 11 24.86 4.30 9.78
C VAL A 11 24.95 2.89 9.20
N LYS A 12 25.64 1.96 9.85
CA LYS A 12 25.73 0.56 9.42
C LYS A 12 24.34 -0.10 9.33
N ASN A 13 23.46 0.16 10.29
CA ASN A 13 22.09 -0.37 10.28
C ASN A 13 21.28 0.17 9.10
N ILE A 14 21.40 1.47 8.78
CA ILE A 14 20.73 2.08 7.62
C ILE A 14 21.21 1.43 6.31
N TYR A 15 22.52 1.23 6.16
CA TYR A 15 23.05 0.57 4.95
C TYR A 15 22.65 -0.90 4.87
N ALA A 16 22.63 -1.63 5.98
CA ALA A 16 22.15 -3.01 6.02
C ALA A 16 20.67 -3.09 5.63
N ALA A 17 19.82 -2.21 6.17
CA ALA A 17 18.39 -2.15 5.83
C ALA A 17 18.18 -1.83 4.33
N ARG A 18 18.90 -0.85 3.77
CA ARG A 18 18.86 -0.56 2.33
C ARG A 18 19.31 -1.75 1.48
N GLY A 19 20.37 -2.43 1.88
CA GLY A 19 20.86 -3.64 1.22
C GLY A 19 19.81 -4.76 1.25
N ALA A 20 19.11 -4.91 2.37
CA ALA A 20 18.01 -5.86 2.52
C ALA A 20 16.83 -5.55 1.58
N CYS A 21 16.43 -4.28 1.46
CA CYS A 21 15.39 -3.86 0.53
C CYS A 21 15.77 -4.13 -0.93
N ILE A 22 17.01 -3.80 -1.35
CA ILE A 22 17.49 -4.07 -2.71
C ILE A 22 17.48 -5.57 -3.00
N TYR A 23 17.95 -6.38 -2.06
CA TYR A 23 17.94 -7.84 -2.20
C TYR A 23 16.51 -8.38 -2.33
N ALA A 24 15.58 -7.90 -1.52
CA ALA A 24 14.17 -8.28 -1.57
C ALA A 24 13.54 -7.94 -2.94
N THR A 25 13.76 -6.71 -3.43
CA THR A 25 13.30 -6.27 -4.75
C THR A 25 13.82 -7.18 -5.85
N GLN A 26 15.10 -7.51 -5.84
CA GLN A 26 15.69 -8.43 -6.81
C GLN A 26 15.06 -9.83 -6.75
N LYS A 27 14.81 -10.34 -5.55
CA LYS A 27 14.14 -11.65 -5.37
C LYS A 27 12.72 -11.67 -5.90
N LEU A 28 11.96 -10.59 -5.70
CA LEU A 28 10.60 -10.44 -6.25
C LEU A 28 10.62 -10.44 -7.77
N LEU A 29 11.47 -9.64 -8.39
CA LEU A 29 11.59 -9.56 -9.85
C LEU A 29 11.96 -10.90 -10.46
N LEU A 30 12.92 -11.62 -9.89
CA LEU A 30 13.29 -12.96 -10.36
C LEU A 30 12.15 -13.98 -10.20
N SER A 31 11.33 -13.87 -9.17
CA SER A 31 10.18 -14.76 -8.95
C SER A 31 9.07 -14.53 -9.98
N GLU A 32 8.85 -13.29 -10.40
CA GLU A 32 7.88 -12.94 -11.45
C GLU A 32 8.31 -13.46 -12.83
N GLU A 33 9.59 -13.35 -13.18
CA GLU A 33 10.11 -13.88 -14.46
C GLU A 33 9.97 -15.41 -14.55
N GLN A 34 10.23 -16.12 -13.47
CA GLN A 34 10.03 -17.57 -13.41
C GLN A 34 8.55 -17.95 -13.53
N GLY A 35 7.64 -17.17 -12.97
CA GLY A 35 6.19 -17.37 -13.11
C GLY A 35 5.66 -17.17 -14.54
N LYS A 36 6.27 -16.27 -15.32
CA LYS A 36 5.89 -16.00 -16.72
C LYS A 36 6.36 -17.11 -17.67
N ASN A 37 7.55 -17.68 -17.45
CA ASN A 37 8.11 -18.74 -18.28
C ASN A 37 7.37 -20.09 -18.15
N THR A 38 6.66 -20.33 -17.06
CA THR A 38 5.86 -21.56 -16.89
C THR A 38 4.51 -21.54 -17.63
N LYS A 39 4.07 -20.36 -18.15
CA LYS A 39 2.83 -20.23 -18.93
C LYS A 39 3.01 -20.35 -20.46
N SER A 40 4.23 -20.39 -20.96
CA SER A 40 4.53 -20.40 -22.40
C SER A 40 5.29 -21.65 -22.88
N GLY A 41 5.04 -22.80 -22.32
CA GLY A 41 5.68 -24.06 -22.75
C GLY A 41 4.65 -25.11 -23.10
N ASN A 42 4.18 -25.14 -24.37
CA ASN A 42 3.53 -26.28 -24.96
C ASN A 42 4.58 -27.40 -25.17
N ILE A 43 4.86 -28.24 -24.15
CA ILE A 43 5.66 -29.42 -24.28
C ILE A 43 4.70 -30.59 -24.52
N PRO A 44 4.84 -31.37 -25.62
CA PRO A 44 4.01 -32.55 -25.86
C PRO A 44 4.21 -33.59 -24.74
N ARG A 45 3.12 -33.89 -24.08
CA ARG A 45 3.07 -34.86 -22.97
C ARG A 45 3.26 -36.25 -23.51
N LEU A 46 4.44 -36.86 -23.37
CA LEU A 46 4.63 -38.31 -23.49
C LEU A 46 3.86 -39.01 -22.37
N LYS A 47 2.88 -39.81 -22.77
CA LYS A 47 2.05 -40.63 -21.86
C LYS A 47 2.89 -41.74 -21.28
N ASN A 48 3.30 -41.63 -20.02
CA ASN A 48 3.67 -42.81 -19.24
C ASN A 48 2.56 -43.07 -18.21
N LYS A 49 1.93 -44.26 -18.33
CA LYS A 49 0.98 -44.82 -17.38
C LYS A 49 1.71 -45.15 -16.09
N GLY A 50 1.39 -44.45 -15.01
CA GLY A 50 1.74 -44.78 -13.64
C GLY A 50 0.76 -44.05 -12.75
N GLU A 51 -0.02 -44.78 -11.97
CA GLU A 51 -1.07 -44.29 -11.07
C GLU A 51 -0.50 -43.25 -10.09
N ALA A 52 -0.96 -42.03 -10.17
CA ALA A 52 -0.60 -40.98 -9.26
C ALA A 52 -1.69 -40.79 -8.19
N ASP A 53 -1.34 -41.02 -6.94
CA ASP A 53 -2.15 -40.73 -5.74
C ASP A 53 -2.64 -39.26 -5.75
N PRO A 54 -3.98 -38.99 -5.72
CA PRO A 54 -4.55 -37.66 -5.77
C PRO A 54 -4.22 -36.80 -4.56
N ARG A 55 -3.61 -37.33 -3.50
CA ARG A 55 -3.33 -36.64 -2.25
C ARG A 55 -1.99 -35.91 -2.23
N LYS A 56 -1.16 -36.01 -3.27
CA LYS A 56 0.12 -35.27 -3.39
C LYS A 56 0.02 -34.02 -4.28
N LYS A 57 -1.07 -33.28 -4.18
CA LYS A 57 -1.16 -31.95 -4.79
C LYS A 57 -0.47 -30.90 -3.92
N ASN A 58 0.53 -30.24 -4.50
CA ASN A 58 1.12 -28.95 -4.11
C ASN A 58 1.98 -28.87 -2.84
N GLN A 59 3.11 -29.57 -2.80
CA GLN A 59 4.22 -29.18 -1.89
C GLN A 59 5.53 -28.79 -2.60
N ASN A 60 5.49 -28.42 -3.87
CA ASN A 60 6.65 -27.87 -4.56
C ASN A 60 6.41 -26.41 -5.00
N ARG A 61 5.86 -25.58 -4.11
CA ARG A 61 6.09 -24.15 -4.18
C ARG A 61 7.56 -23.95 -3.81
N ASN A 62 8.32 -23.50 -4.79
CA ASN A 62 9.74 -23.20 -4.69
C ASN A 62 10.00 -22.43 -3.38
N ARG A 63 10.61 -23.10 -2.37
CA ARG A 63 10.84 -22.53 -1.02
C ARG A 63 11.70 -21.28 -1.03
N ASN A 64 12.16 -20.83 -2.19
CA ASN A 64 12.97 -19.63 -2.42
C ASN A 64 12.22 -18.49 -3.12
N SER A 65 10.92 -18.60 -3.38
CA SER A 65 10.13 -17.53 -3.99
C SER A 65 9.63 -16.59 -2.90
N TRP A 66 10.04 -15.35 -2.97
CA TRP A 66 9.53 -14.29 -2.13
C TRP A 66 8.21 -13.79 -2.72
N VAL A 67 7.19 -13.68 -1.89
CA VAL A 67 5.86 -13.24 -2.30
C VAL A 67 5.32 -12.28 -1.25
N PRO A 68 4.47 -11.32 -1.63
CA PRO A 68 3.73 -10.53 -0.65
C PRO A 68 2.97 -11.46 0.31
N SER A 69 3.16 -11.26 1.58
CA SER A 69 2.51 -12.02 2.65
C SER A 69 2.61 -11.25 3.97
N ASN A 70 1.77 -11.61 4.94
CA ASN A 70 1.86 -11.04 6.29
C ASN A 70 3.06 -11.57 7.10
N SER A 71 3.95 -12.36 6.47
CA SER A 71 5.14 -12.92 7.10
C SER A 71 6.37 -12.11 6.73
N SER A 72 7.31 -11.96 7.67
CA SER A 72 8.60 -11.36 7.41
C SER A 72 9.62 -12.40 6.93
N TYR A 73 10.59 -11.94 6.16
CA TYR A 73 11.73 -12.70 5.68
C TYR A 73 12.98 -12.23 6.41
N SER A 74 13.64 -13.16 7.13
CA SER A 74 14.91 -12.89 7.77
C SER A 74 16.07 -13.11 6.81
N LEU A 75 16.99 -12.17 6.74
CA LEU A 75 18.22 -12.28 5.97
C LEU A 75 19.39 -11.58 6.66
N GLN A 76 20.61 -12.02 6.34
CA GLN A 76 21.83 -11.43 6.88
C GLN A 76 22.51 -10.57 5.83
N ILE A 77 22.78 -9.30 6.16
CA ILE A 77 23.53 -8.37 5.35
C ILE A 77 24.85 -8.03 6.08
N GLY A 78 25.95 -8.58 5.58
CA GLY A 78 27.21 -8.53 6.30
C GLY A 78 27.13 -9.27 7.63
N ASN A 79 27.32 -8.56 8.73
CA ASN A 79 27.17 -9.07 10.10
C ASN A 79 25.90 -8.60 10.81
N ARG A 80 24.86 -8.22 10.05
CA ARG A 80 23.58 -7.69 10.56
C ARG A 80 22.43 -8.59 10.14
N ASP A 81 21.60 -8.95 11.09
CA ASP A 81 20.34 -9.60 10.84
C ASP A 81 19.30 -8.55 10.48
N CYS A 82 18.62 -8.74 9.35
CA CYS A 82 17.59 -7.87 8.82
C CYS A 82 16.29 -8.64 8.68
N GLU A 83 15.19 -8.00 9.03
CA GLU A 83 13.83 -8.48 8.78
C GLU A 83 13.20 -7.64 7.67
N VAL A 84 12.63 -8.30 6.66
CA VAL A 84 11.95 -7.67 5.54
C VAL A 84 10.52 -8.19 5.45
N SER A 85 9.56 -7.30 5.51
CA SER A 85 8.16 -7.60 5.19
C SER A 85 7.81 -7.05 3.81
N ILE A 86 6.96 -7.77 3.10
CA ILE A 86 6.49 -7.41 1.76
C ILE A 86 4.98 -7.44 1.80
N SER A 87 4.37 -6.27 1.61
CA SER A 87 2.92 -6.12 1.50
C SER A 87 2.51 -5.88 0.05
N ASP A 88 1.29 -6.28 -0.31
CA ASP A 88 0.69 -5.98 -1.61
C ASP A 88 -0.26 -4.78 -1.45
N GLU A 89 0.02 -3.71 -2.17
CA GLU A 89 -0.84 -2.51 -2.16
C GLU A 89 -2.16 -2.72 -2.92
N SER A 90 -2.30 -3.79 -3.69
CA SER A 90 -3.51 -4.06 -4.47
C SER A 90 -4.75 -4.38 -3.62
N GLY A 91 -4.56 -4.73 -2.36
CA GLY A 91 -5.65 -4.91 -1.38
C GLY A 91 -6.17 -3.61 -0.79
N LYS A 92 -5.47 -2.49 -1.00
CA LYS A 92 -5.80 -1.19 -0.43
C LYS A 92 -6.62 -0.33 -1.38
N ILE A 93 -7.36 0.63 -0.82
CA ILE A 93 -8.11 1.62 -1.59
C ILE A 93 -7.16 2.72 -2.05
N ASN A 94 -7.09 2.96 -3.35
CA ASN A 94 -6.31 4.07 -3.91
C ASN A 94 -7.09 5.38 -3.80
N VAL A 95 -6.64 6.28 -2.92
CA VAL A 95 -7.30 7.58 -2.69
C VAL A 95 -7.29 8.46 -3.94
N ASN A 96 -6.27 8.36 -4.80
CA ASN A 96 -6.18 9.07 -6.06
C ASN A 96 -7.15 8.58 -7.15
N LYS A 97 -7.98 7.58 -6.85
CA LYS A 97 -8.98 7.00 -7.75
C LYS A 97 -10.40 7.08 -7.17
N ILE A 98 -10.57 7.83 -6.09
CA ILE A 98 -11.90 8.17 -5.58
C ILE A 98 -12.51 9.21 -6.55
N THR A 99 -13.76 9.02 -6.89
CA THR A 99 -14.55 9.86 -7.80
C THR A 99 -15.97 9.94 -7.28
N ASP A 100 -16.80 10.83 -7.83
CA ASP A 100 -18.22 10.93 -7.51
C ASP A 100 -18.94 9.58 -7.63
N ASP A 101 -18.62 8.77 -8.64
CA ASP A 101 -19.20 7.44 -8.82
C ASP A 101 -18.88 6.49 -7.66
N THR A 102 -17.71 6.65 -7.04
CA THR A 102 -17.25 5.81 -5.93
C THR A 102 -17.49 6.43 -4.56
N ARG A 103 -17.96 7.69 -4.50
CA ARG A 103 -18.24 8.45 -3.27
C ARG A 103 -19.03 7.64 -2.25
N ALA A 104 -20.18 7.11 -2.64
CA ALA A 104 -21.04 6.34 -1.73
C ALA A 104 -20.37 5.07 -1.20
N SER A 105 -19.50 4.44 -1.99
CA SER A 105 -18.75 3.25 -1.57
C SER A 105 -17.67 3.60 -0.58
N PHE A 106 -17.01 4.74 -0.75
CA PHE A 106 -15.97 5.21 0.18
C PHE A 106 -16.58 5.66 1.52
N ILE A 107 -17.73 6.34 1.52
CA ILE A 107 -18.49 6.65 2.76
C ILE A 107 -18.83 5.36 3.53
N LYS A 108 -19.32 4.32 2.84
CA LYS A 108 -19.59 3.02 3.46
C LYS A 108 -18.34 2.36 4.04
N PHE A 109 -17.22 2.49 3.36
CA PHE A 109 -15.92 2.01 3.89
C PHE A 109 -15.58 2.75 5.19
N LEU A 110 -15.64 4.08 5.23
CA LEU A 110 -15.33 4.87 6.42
C LEU A 110 -16.29 4.57 7.58
N THR A 111 -17.58 4.41 7.32
CA THR A 111 -18.58 4.05 8.35
C THR A 111 -18.38 2.63 8.87
N ALA A 112 -17.85 1.69 8.08
CA ALA A 112 -17.47 0.36 8.54
C ALA A 112 -16.34 0.42 9.60
N TYR A 113 -15.48 1.46 9.55
CA TYR A 113 -14.49 1.79 10.59
C TYR A 113 -15.07 2.62 11.74
N LYS A 114 -16.41 2.65 11.90
CA LYS A 114 -17.14 3.31 12.98
C LYS A 114 -17.03 4.84 13.00
N LEU A 115 -16.69 5.45 11.89
CA LEU A 115 -16.85 6.89 11.73
C LEU A 115 -18.34 7.23 11.60
N GLU A 116 -18.76 8.33 12.21
CA GLU A 116 -20.10 8.86 12.03
C GLU A 116 -20.32 9.25 10.55
N GLU A 117 -21.55 9.07 10.05
CA GLU A 117 -21.86 9.28 8.64
C GLU A 117 -21.50 10.70 8.17
N LEU A 118 -21.83 11.72 8.97
CA LEU A 118 -21.49 13.11 8.67
C LEU A 118 -19.97 13.34 8.57
N VAL A 119 -19.16 12.68 9.42
CA VAL A 119 -17.70 12.75 9.37
C VAL A 119 -17.19 12.05 8.12
N ALA A 120 -17.75 10.87 7.78
CA ALA A 120 -17.39 10.12 6.58
C ALA A 120 -17.73 10.90 5.30
N GLU A 121 -18.88 11.57 5.25
CA GLU A 121 -19.26 12.47 4.16
C GLU A 121 -18.29 13.65 4.05
N THR A 122 -17.99 14.32 5.17
CA THR A 122 -17.04 15.46 5.19
C THR A 122 -15.68 15.06 4.67
N ILE A 123 -15.14 13.92 5.11
CA ILE A 123 -13.85 13.41 4.64
C ILE A 123 -13.90 13.11 3.14
N THR A 124 -14.96 12.41 2.70
CA THR A 124 -15.07 12.00 1.30
C THR A 124 -15.20 13.21 0.37
N ASP A 125 -16.07 14.16 0.71
CA ASP A 125 -16.29 15.36 -0.08
C ASP A 125 -15.03 16.24 -0.13
N SER A 126 -14.33 16.37 1.01
CA SER A 126 -13.08 17.14 1.06
C SER A 126 -11.92 16.45 0.32
N LEU A 127 -11.94 15.12 0.20
CA LEU A 127 -10.99 14.38 -0.64
C LEU A 127 -11.28 14.60 -2.12
N LEU A 128 -12.54 14.68 -2.53
CA LEU A 128 -12.92 14.97 -3.90
C LEU A 128 -12.49 16.39 -4.29
N ASP A 129 -12.81 17.39 -3.44
CA ASP A 129 -12.40 18.77 -3.64
C ASP A 129 -10.87 18.94 -3.67
N TRP A 130 -10.13 18.13 -2.88
CA TRP A 130 -8.66 18.15 -2.91
C TRP A 130 -8.08 17.61 -4.21
N LEU A 131 -8.79 16.66 -4.86
CA LEU A 131 -8.32 15.95 -6.05
C LEU A 131 -8.67 16.64 -7.36
N ASP A 132 -9.77 17.40 -7.42
CA ASP A 132 -10.20 18.07 -8.63
C ASP A 132 -9.45 19.42 -8.85
N GLU A 133 -9.64 20.03 -10.00
CA GLU A 133 -8.91 21.23 -10.41
C GLU A 133 -9.72 22.52 -10.21
N ASP A 134 -11.00 22.39 -9.84
CA ASP A 134 -11.87 23.55 -9.69
C ASP A 134 -11.98 24.01 -8.23
N ASP A 135 -12.70 25.12 -7.96
CA ASP A 135 -12.90 25.68 -6.62
C ASP A 135 -14.38 25.51 -6.18
N LEU A 136 -15.11 24.50 -6.69
CA LEU A 136 -16.51 24.25 -6.40
C LEU A 136 -16.67 23.20 -5.29
N HIS A 137 -17.18 23.62 -4.16
CA HIS A 137 -17.40 22.74 -3.02
C HIS A 137 -18.37 21.59 -3.30
N HIS A 138 -18.00 20.39 -2.95
CA HIS A 138 -18.96 19.34 -2.60
C HIS A 138 -19.74 19.77 -1.33
N MET A 139 -20.90 19.16 -1.10
CA MET A 139 -21.85 19.61 -0.05
C MET A 139 -21.21 19.73 1.34
N SER A 140 -20.36 18.80 1.73
CA SER A 140 -19.63 18.79 3.01
C SER A 140 -18.12 19.00 2.85
N GLY A 141 -17.66 19.32 1.65
CA GLY A 141 -16.28 19.42 1.26
C GLY A 141 -15.55 20.67 1.74
N ALA A 142 -14.37 20.91 1.21
CA ALA A 142 -13.53 22.06 1.59
C ALA A 142 -12.62 22.47 0.44
N GLU A 143 -12.71 23.72 0.10
CA GLU A 143 -11.87 24.40 -0.88
C GLU A 143 -10.96 25.46 -0.24
N LYS A 144 -10.29 26.24 -1.06
CA LYS A 144 -9.34 27.28 -0.69
C LYS A 144 -9.83 28.22 0.40
N ASP A 145 -11.11 28.59 0.37
CA ASP A 145 -11.72 29.48 1.37
C ASP A 145 -11.71 28.86 2.77
N PHE A 146 -11.97 27.55 2.88
CA PHE A 146 -11.87 26.84 4.15
C PHE A 146 -10.42 26.80 4.66
N TYR A 147 -9.48 26.36 3.83
CA TYR A 147 -8.07 26.20 4.23
C TYR A 147 -7.40 27.53 4.55
N ALA A 148 -7.86 28.64 3.96
CA ALA A 148 -7.41 30.01 4.27
C ALA A 148 -7.82 30.47 5.67
N THR A 149 -8.86 29.88 6.28
CA THR A 149 -9.31 30.23 7.65
C THR A 149 -8.57 29.50 8.77
N LEU A 150 -7.74 28.51 8.42
CA LEU A 150 -7.00 27.73 9.42
C LEU A 150 -5.95 28.58 10.16
N PRO A 151 -5.57 28.22 11.39
CA PRO A 151 -4.52 28.91 12.15
C PRO A 151 -3.18 28.99 11.41
N GLU A 152 -2.85 27.98 10.64
CA GLU A 152 -1.75 27.93 9.67
C GLU A 152 -2.37 27.75 8.28
N PRO A 153 -2.64 28.86 7.57
CA PRO A 153 -3.32 28.80 6.27
C PRO A 153 -2.46 28.13 5.20
N TYR A 154 -3.09 27.36 4.33
CA TYR A 154 -2.49 26.80 3.13
C TYR A 154 -3.54 26.71 2.02
N GLU A 155 -3.12 26.40 0.82
CA GLU A 155 -4.00 26.13 -0.32
C GLU A 155 -4.14 24.62 -0.52
N PRO A 156 -5.34 24.11 -0.89
CA PRO A 156 -5.51 22.74 -1.30
C PRO A 156 -4.66 22.51 -2.55
N LYS A 157 -4.24 21.26 -2.76
CA LYS A 157 -3.35 20.92 -3.87
C LYS A 157 -4.04 20.98 -5.23
N ASN A 158 -5.36 20.80 -5.27
CA ASN A 158 -6.18 20.63 -6.47
C ASN A 158 -5.50 19.63 -7.43
N GLY A 159 -5.22 18.43 -6.91
CA GLY A 159 -4.52 17.40 -7.67
C GLY A 159 -4.19 16.15 -6.85
N LEU A 160 -3.53 15.21 -7.49
CA LEU A 160 -3.24 13.90 -6.93
C LEU A 160 -2.31 13.97 -5.70
N PHE A 161 -2.57 13.13 -4.71
CA PHE A 161 -1.67 12.91 -3.58
C PHE A 161 -0.35 12.28 -4.05
N GLU A 162 0.77 12.81 -3.58
CA GLU A 162 2.12 12.29 -3.81
C GLU A 162 2.62 11.44 -2.65
N SER A 163 2.07 11.66 -1.46
CA SER A 163 2.28 10.84 -0.28
C SER A 163 0.97 10.58 0.46
N LEU A 164 0.91 9.49 1.22
CA LEU A 164 -0.29 9.17 2.00
C LEU A 164 -0.46 10.14 3.17
N GLU A 165 0.64 10.70 3.68
CA GLU A 165 0.67 11.66 4.77
C GLU A 165 -0.04 12.98 4.42
N GLU A 166 -0.13 13.35 3.14
CA GLU A 166 -0.90 14.53 2.70
C GLU A 166 -2.37 14.46 3.08
N LEU A 167 -2.92 13.25 3.30
CA LEU A 167 -4.27 13.07 3.81
C LEU A 167 -4.51 13.82 5.14
N THR A 168 -3.48 14.01 5.95
CA THR A 168 -3.58 14.74 7.21
C THR A 168 -3.88 16.23 7.03
N LEU A 169 -3.74 16.75 5.81
CA LEU A 169 -4.07 18.13 5.45
C LEU A 169 -5.55 18.28 5.02
N VAL A 170 -6.24 17.16 4.73
CA VAL A 170 -7.62 17.18 4.26
C VAL A 170 -8.58 17.41 5.43
N LYS A 171 -9.56 18.30 5.24
CA LYS A 171 -10.61 18.55 6.24
C LYS A 171 -11.29 17.26 6.70
N GLY A 172 -11.46 17.14 8.00
CA GLY A 172 -12.10 15.96 8.61
C GLY A 172 -11.12 14.84 8.97
N ILE A 173 -9.91 14.80 8.41
CA ILE A 173 -8.91 13.78 8.74
C ILE A 173 -8.06 14.24 9.93
N THR A 174 -8.37 13.72 11.10
CA THR A 174 -7.52 13.88 12.29
C THR A 174 -6.36 12.90 12.30
N PRO A 175 -5.28 13.15 13.09
CA PRO A 175 -4.20 12.17 13.24
C PRO A 175 -4.68 10.78 13.66
N GLN A 176 -5.71 10.69 14.49
CA GLN A 176 -6.29 9.42 14.93
C GLN A 176 -7.01 8.69 13.79
N ILE A 177 -7.76 9.42 12.96
CA ILE A 177 -8.43 8.87 11.78
C ILE A 177 -7.38 8.43 10.76
N PHE A 178 -6.34 9.22 10.53
CA PHE A 178 -5.25 8.85 9.63
C PHE A 178 -4.57 7.53 10.06
N GLU A 179 -4.17 7.42 11.32
CA GLU A 179 -3.52 6.19 11.83
C GLU A 179 -4.44 4.96 11.73
N MET A 180 -5.75 5.13 11.89
CA MET A 180 -6.73 4.05 11.72
C MET A 180 -6.86 3.58 10.27
N LEU A 181 -6.75 4.49 9.30
CA LEU A 181 -7.03 4.23 7.88
C LEU A 181 -5.77 3.94 7.06
N ARG A 182 -4.58 4.40 7.48
CA ARG A 182 -3.34 4.35 6.70
C ARG A 182 -2.96 2.97 6.16
N ASP A 183 -3.28 1.91 6.89
CA ASP A 183 -2.96 0.54 6.49
C ASP A 183 -3.91 -0.01 5.42
N HIS A 184 -5.04 0.67 5.19
CA HIS A 184 -6.08 0.30 4.23
C HIS A 184 -6.13 1.22 3.00
N LEU A 185 -5.36 2.29 3.01
CA LEU A 185 -5.30 3.28 1.93
C LEU A 185 -3.95 3.22 1.23
N THR A 186 -3.93 3.62 -0.03
CA THR A 186 -2.73 3.76 -0.85
C THR A 186 -2.90 4.89 -1.85
N ILE A 187 -1.81 5.39 -2.39
CA ILE A 187 -1.79 6.32 -3.53
C ILE A 187 -1.41 5.62 -4.85
N TYR A 188 -1.12 4.31 -4.79
CA TYR A 188 -0.63 3.52 -5.92
C TYR A 188 -1.69 2.57 -6.48
N GLY A 189 -1.46 2.10 -7.70
CA GLY A 189 -2.28 1.07 -8.32
C GLY A 189 -3.45 1.60 -9.16
N SER A 190 -4.25 0.68 -9.70
CA SER A 190 -5.29 0.96 -10.68
C SER A 190 -6.64 1.41 -10.09
N GLY A 191 -6.77 1.48 -8.78
CA GLY A 191 -8.04 1.73 -8.09
C GLY A 191 -8.95 0.49 -7.94
N LYS A 192 -8.53 -0.66 -8.48
CA LYS A 192 -9.23 -1.94 -8.26
C LYS A 192 -8.67 -2.62 -7.02
N VAL A 193 -9.53 -2.87 -6.04
CA VAL A 193 -9.14 -3.56 -4.80
C VAL A 193 -9.15 -5.07 -5.03
N ASN A 194 -8.03 -5.72 -4.73
CA ASN A 194 -7.90 -7.17 -4.77
C ASN A 194 -8.30 -7.76 -3.42
N VAL A 195 -9.51 -8.29 -3.34
CA VAL A 195 -10.09 -8.85 -2.10
C VAL A 195 -9.30 -10.03 -1.49
N ASN A 196 -8.32 -10.59 -2.21
CA ASN A 196 -7.46 -11.64 -1.65
C ASN A 196 -6.32 -11.06 -0.78
N PHE A 197 -6.10 -9.75 -0.82
CA PHE A 197 -5.06 -9.03 -0.07
C PHE A 197 -5.64 -7.88 0.78
N ALA A 198 -6.98 -7.70 0.77
CA ALA A 198 -7.68 -6.69 1.57
C ALA A 198 -7.87 -7.14 3.03
#